data_e47e24ceb99e40564bed6bd5001c8916
#
_entry.id   e47e24ceb99e40564bed6bd5001c8916
#
_cell.length_a   1.000
_cell.length_b   1.000
_cell.length_c   1.000
_cell.angle_alpha   90.00
_cell.angle_beta   90.00
_cell.angle_gamma   90.00
#
_symmetry.space_group_name_H-M   'P 1'
#
loop_
_entity.id
_entity.type
_entity.pdbx_description
1 polymer ?
#
loop_
_entity_poly.entity_id
_entity_poly.type
_entity_poly.pdbx_seq_one_letter_code
_entity_poly.pdbx_strand_id
1 'polypeptide(L)'
;MNELSCKAVQVVTPDRAMNEHRHGDYQVRELWELDPDNEEGAENRCKEVPCPSLFRVRQEVSIRQLIREYDYHAARELAAELKDHEKSYMKLIQVAEKRELLDIDAVERALRTNHLDQLYSLPITEVEERDIFEYALVLQIRLRRGEYADFIRAISPILYRLFKQILEKRF
;
A
#
# COMPACT_ATOMS: atom_id res chain seq x y z
N MET A 1 15.91 11.89 -3.46
CA MET A 1 16.61 10.85 -2.69
C MET A 1 16.43 9.56 -3.46
N ASN A 2 17.50 9.04 -4.06
CA ASN A 2 17.43 7.79 -4.80
C ASN A 2 17.22 6.66 -3.80
N GLU A 3 16.04 6.04 -3.85
CA GLU A 3 15.79 4.80 -3.10
C GLU A 3 16.69 3.71 -3.67
N LEU A 4 17.62 3.28 -2.85
CA LEU A 4 18.44 2.11 -3.15
C LEU A 4 17.53 0.88 -3.27
N SER A 5 17.34 0.42 -4.51
CA SER A 5 16.60 -0.80 -4.81
C SER A 5 17.46 -2.01 -4.45
N CYS A 6 17.59 -2.29 -3.16
CA CYS A 6 18.28 -3.50 -2.71
C CYS A 6 17.36 -4.70 -2.90
N LYS A 7 17.54 -5.49 -3.95
CA LYS A 7 16.79 -6.72 -4.21
C LYS A 7 17.31 -7.91 -3.41
N ALA A 8 18.55 -7.86 -2.97
CA ALA A 8 19.19 -8.88 -2.15
C ALA A 8 20.30 -8.26 -1.32
N VAL A 9 20.60 -8.86 -0.17
CA VAL A 9 21.82 -8.59 0.59
C VAL A 9 22.82 -9.67 0.21
N GLN A 10 23.89 -9.27 -0.43
CA GLN A 10 24.98 -10.19 -0.74
C GLN A 10 25.87 -10.33 0.51
N VAL A 11 25.94 -11.53 1.01
CA VAL A 11 26.87 -11.87 2.08
C VAL A 11 27.99 -12.68 1.46
N VAL A 12 29.14 -12.07 1.32
CA VAL A 12 30.37 -12.77 1.03
C VAL A 12 30.77 -13.47 2.32
N THR A 13 30.73 -14.80 2.34
CA THR A 13 31.22 -15.57 3.50
C THR A 13 32.71 -15.73 3.31
N PRO A 14 33.51 -15.02 4.06
CA PRO A 14 34.92 -14.95 3.82
C PRO A 14 35.65 -15.97 4.61
N ASP A 15 36.64 -16.60 4.02
CA ASP A 15 37.89 -16.75 4.70
C ASP A 15 38.68 -15.42 4.76
N ARG A 16 38.21 -14.39 4.07
CA ARG A 16 38.78 -13.03 4.07
C ARG A 16 37.71 -11.97 3.90
N ALA A 17 37.72 -10.99 4.79
CA ALA A 17 36.84 -9.82 4.67
C ALA A 17 37.35 -8.93 3.52
N MET A 18 36.49 -8.70 2.51
CA MET A 18 36.72 -7.62 1.56
C MET A 18 36.47 -6.29 2.29
N ASN A 19 37.55 -5.65 2.73
CA ASN A 19 37.52 -4.41 3.51
C ASN A 19 37.27 -3.14 2.67
N GLU A 20 36.99 -3.25 1.41
CA GLU A 20 36.76 -2.08 0.57
C GLU A 20 35.27 -1.87 0.33
N HIS A 21 34.75 -0.78 0.89
CA HIS A 21 33.42 -0.25 0.61
C HIS A 21 33.36 0.26 -0.85
N ARG A 22 33.08 -0.63 -1.77
CA ARG A 22 32.72 -0.22 -3.14
C ARG A 22 31.22 -0.04 -3.21
N HIS A 23 30.81 1.18 -3.46
CA HIS A 23 29.42 1.49 -3.78
C HIS A 23 29.14 1.10 -5.23
N GLY A 24 28.38 0.03 -5.44
CA GLY A 24 27.93 -0.38 -6.76
C GLY A 24 27.06 -1.65 -6.70
N ASP A 25 26.18 -1.81 -7.67
CA ASP A 25 25.39 -3.03 -7.88
C ASP A 25 26.26 -4.08 -8.57
N TYR A 26 27.12 -4.75 -7.83
CA TYR A 26 27.90 -5.86 -8.34
C TYR A 26 27.17 -7.19 -8.16
N GLN A 27 27.21 -8.04 -9.17
CA GLN A 27 26.77 -9.43 -9.03
C GLN A 27 27.79 -10.21 -8.22
N VAL A 28 27.37 -11.26 -7.52
CA VAL A 28 28.25 -12.11 -6.68
C VAL A 28 29.43 -12.63 -7.47
N ARG A 29 29.24 -12.94 -8.76
CA ARG A 29 30.28 -13.39 -9.67
C ARG A 29 31.33 -12.32 -9.92
N GLU A 30 30.92 -11.08 -10.15
CA GLU A 30 31.81 -9.95 -10.40
C GLU A 30 32.67 -9.62 -9.16
N LEU A 31 32.07 -9.70 -7.96
CA LEU A 31 32.82 -9.51 -6.71
C LEU A 31 33.88 -10.56 -6.52
N TRP A 32 33.60 -11.81 -6.89
CA TRP A 32 34.56 -12.91 -6.84
C TRP A 32 35.70 -12.71 -7.86
N GLU A 33 35.37 -12.34 -9.10
CA GLU A 33 36.34 -12.12 -10.17
C GLU A 33 37.26 -10.91 -9.92
N LEU A 34 36.77 -9.91 -9.17
CA LEU A 34 37.52 -8.71 -8.81
C LEU A 34 38.36 -8.85 -7.53
N ASP A 35 38.24 -9.95 -6.82
CA ASP A 35 39.03 -10.17 -5.61
C ASP A 35 40.48 -10.50 -5.99
N PRO A 36 41.46 -9.60 -5.63
CA PRO A 36 42.86 -9.78 -6.00
C PRO A 36 43.53 -10.95 -5.28
N ASP A 37 42.91 -11.45 -4.23
CA ASP A 37 43.43 -12.57 -3.43
C ASP A 37 42.94 -13.94 -3.90
N ASN A 38 42.13 -13.99 -4.95
CA ASN A 38 41.67 -15.25 -5.54
C ASN A 38 42.81 -15.93 -6.33
N GLU A 39 43.04 -17.17 -6.00
CA GLU A 39 43.95 -18.02 -6.80
C GLU A 39 43.26 -18.48 -8.06
N GLU A 40 44.01 -18.61 -9.15
CA GLU A 40 43.52 -19.14 -10.43
C GLU A 40 42.89 -20.53 -10.23
N GLY A 41 41.64 -20.69 -10.57
CA GLY A 41 40.87 -21.94 -10.40
C GLY A 41 40.21 -22.12 -9.04
N ALA A 42 40.25 -21.12 -8.14
CA ALA A 42 39.54 -21.17 -6.88
C ALA A 42 38.02 -21.24 -7.08
N GLU A 43 37.33 -22.01 -6.28
CA GLU A 43 35.87 -22.15 -6.33
C GLU A 43 35.21 -20.91 -5.76
N ASN A 44 34.24 -20.36 -6.50
CA ASN A 44 33.43 -19.21 -6.03
C ASN A 44 32.59 -19.61 -4.80
N ARG A 45 32.98 -19.09 -3.62
CA ARG A 45 32.29 -19.31 -2.34
C ARG A 45 31.29 -18.24 -1.99
N CYS A 46 31.13 -17.21 -2.86
CA CYS A 46 30.14 -16.17 -2.64
C CYS A 46 28.73 -16.74 -2.83
N LYS A 47 27.85 -16.45 -1.90
CA LYS A 47 26.45 -16.85 -1.94
C LYS A 47 25.56 -15.64 -1.79
N GLU A 48 24.54 -15.57 -2.63
CA GLU A 48 23.46 -14.61 -2.45
C GLU A 48 22.56 -15.08 -1.30
N VAL A 49 22.46 -14.28 -0.25
CA VAL A 49 21.58 -14.57 0.88
C VAL A 49 20.33 -13.74 0.78
N PRO A 50 19.17 -14.34 0.46
CA PRO A 50 17.92 -13.62 0.46
C PRO A 50 17.61 -13.11 1.88
N CYS A 51 17.26 -11.83 1.99
CA CYS A 51 16.91 -11.19 3.25
C CYS A 51 15.40 -10.89 3.28
N PRO A 52 14.55 -11.90 3.56
CA PRO A 52 13.09 -11.76 3.48
C PRO A 52 12.55 -10.72 4.46
N SER A 53 13.21 -10.48 5.57
CA SER A 53 12.83 -9.46 6.55
C SER A 53 12.97 -8.04 6.01
N LEU A 54 14.05 -7.73 5.28
CA LEU A 54 14.25 -6.42 4.64
C LEU A 54 13.26 -6.21 3.50
N PHE A 55 13.01 -7.23 2.70
CA PHE A 55 12.01 -7.19 1.65
C PHE A 55 10.62 -6.88 2.21
N ARG A 56 10.25 -7.55 3.30
CA ARG A 56 8.99 -7.32 4.00
C ARG A 56 8.86 -5.88 4.52
N VAL A 57 9.89 -5.36 5.20
CA VAL A 57 9.89 -3.97 5.71
C VAL A 57 9.70 -2.98 4.58
N ARG A 58 10.36 -3.18 3.44
CA ARG A 58 10.21 -2.33 2.27
C ARG A 58 8.78 -2.37 1.72
N GLN A 59 8.20 -3.56 1.58
CA GLN A 59 6.81 -3.69 1.13
C GLN A 59 5.83 -3.01 2.10
N GLU A 60 6.02 -3.15 3.41
CA GLU A 60 5.20 -2.48 4.41
C GLU A 60 5.29 -0.94 4.31
N VAL A 61 6.47 -0.40 4.03
CA VAL A 61 6.65 1.05 3.78
C VAL A 61 5.88 1.49 2.53
N SER A 62 5.99 0.72 1.44
CA SER A 62 5.26 1.00 0.19
C SER A 62 3.75 0.94 0.38
N ILE A 63 3.25 -0.07 1.10
CA ILE A 63 1.81 -0.19 1.43
C ILE A 63 1.33 1.03 2.22
N ARG A 64 2.09 1.47 3.22
CA ARG A 64 1.74 2.67 4.00
C ARG A 64 1.71 3.93 3.13
N GLN A 65 2.63 4.04 2.17
CA GLN A 65 2.65 5.16 1.23
C GLN A 65 1.40 5.16 0.35
N LEU A 66 1.04 4.01 -0.25
CA LEU A 66 -0.17 3.86 -1.06
C LEU A 66 -1.44 4.21 -0.27
N ILE A 67 -1.53 3.78 0.99
CA ILE A 67 -2.65 4.16 1.87
C ILE A 67 -2.70 5.68 2.10
N ARG A 68 -1.56 6.34 2.29
CA ARG A 68 -1.50 7.82 2.44
C ARG A 68 -1.93 8.56 1.18
N GLU A 69 -1.68 7.97 0.04
CA GLU A 69 -2.11 8.46 -1.27
C GLU A 69 -3.55 8.06 -1.62
N TYR A 70 -4.22 7.36 -0.72
CA TYR A 70 -5.57 6.81 -0.89
C TYR A 70 -5.68 5.77 -2.00
N ASP A 71 -4.59 5.20 -2.49
CA ASP A 71 -4.61 4.10 -3.46
C ASP A 71 -4.78 2.75 -2.75
N TYR A 72 -6.00 2.51 -2.29
CA TYR A 72 -6.33 1.30 -1.54
C TYR A 72 -6.26 0.04 -2.38
N HIS A 73 -6.53 0.16 -3.68
CA HIS A 73 -6.43 -0.97 -4.60
C HIS A 73 -4.99 -1.47 -4.70
N ALA A 74 -4.04 -0.59 -5.06
CA ALA A 74 -2.63 -0.96 -5.14
C ALA A 74 -2.06 -1.39 -3.78
N ALA A 75 -2.49 -0.75 -2.69
CA ALA A 75 -2.10 -1.15 -1.34
C ALA A 75 -2.55 -2.58 -1.03
N ARG A 76 -3.77 -2.98 -1.42
CA ARG A 76 -4.30 -4.34 -1.24
C ARG A 76 -3.53 -5.36 -2.07
N GLU A 77 -3.28 -5.07 -3.35
CA GLU A 77 -2.50 -5.95 -4.22
C GLU A 77 -1.10 -6.23 -3.65
N LEU A 78 -0.39 -5.16 -3.27
CA LEU A 78 0.95 -5.29 -2.71
C LEU A 78 0.95 -6.02 -1.35
N ALA A 79 -0.06 -5.78 -0.51
CA ALA A 79 -0.18 -6.44 0.77
C ALA A 79 -0.53 -7.94 0.63
N ALA A 80 -1.23 -8.33 -0.45
CA ALA A 80 -1.52 -9.73 -0.74
C ALA A 80 -0.24 -10.56 -0.99
N GLU A 81 0.81 -9.94 -1.54
CA GLU A 81 2.11 -10.59 -1.75
C GLU A 81 2.78 -11.00 -0.43
N LEU A 82 2.50 -10.30 0.67
CA LEU A 82 3.04 -10.61 2.00
C LEU A 82 2.42 -11.86 2.63
N LYS A 83 1.42 -12.47 1.99
CA LYS A 83 0.66 -13.63 2.49
C LYS A 83 0.04 -13.41 3.88
N ASP A 84 -0.21 -12.18 4.24
CA ASP A 84 -0.79 -11.77 5.53
C ASP A 84 -2.32 -11.64 5.46
N HIS A 85 -2.98 -12.47 4.67
CA HIS A 85 -4.42 -12.37 4.35
C HIS A 85 -5.35 -12.32 5.57
N GLU A 86 -4.93 -12.90 6.69
CA GLU A 86 -5.73 -12.92 7.90
C GLU A 86 -5.54 -11.71 8.82
N LYS A 87 -4.56 -10.86 8.53
CA LYS A 87 -4.28 -9.70 9.39
C LYS A 87 -5.37 -8.63 9.26
N SER A 88 -5.74 -8.07 10.40
CA SER A 88 -6.79 -7.05 10.49
C SER A 88 -6.54 -5.85 9.57
N TYR A 89 -5.29 -5.45 9.35
CA TYR A 89 -4.98 -4.34 8.46
C TYR A 89 -5.36 -4.61 7.00
N MET A 90 -5.16 -5.85 6.51
CA MET A 90 -5.58 -6.26 5.16
C MET A 90 -7.09 -6.13 4.98
N LYS A 91 -7.83 -6.59 5.98
CA LYS A 91 -9.29 -6.51 5.99
C LYS A 91 -9.76 -5.05 6.04
N LEU A 92 -9.05 -4.17 6.76
CA LEU A 92 -9.33 -2.74 6.79
C LEU A 92 -9.02 -2.05 5.45
N ILE A 93 -7.95 -2.43 4.74
CA ILE A 93 -7.67 -1.92 3.38
C ILE A 93 -8.81 -2.31 2.43
N GLN A 94 -9.30 -3.56 2.49
CA GLN A 94 -10.45 -4.00 1.69
C GLN A 94 -11.73 -3.20 2.01
N VAL A 95 -11.96 -2.90 3.27
CA VAL A 95 -13.07 -2.03 3.69
C VAL A 95 -12.92 -0.63 3.12
N ALA A 96 -11.71 -0.05 3.19
CA ALA A 96 -11.42 1.27 2.64
C ALA A 96 -11.62 1.34 1.11
N GLU A 97 -11.16 0.31 0.37
CA GLU A 97 -11.38 0.18 -1.08
C GLU A 97 -12.87 0.13 -1.42
N LYS A 98 -13.65 -0.70 -0.73
CA LYS A 98 -15.11 -0.79 -0.94
C LYS A 98 -15.82 0.53 -0.63
N ARG A 99 -15.38 1.22 0.43
CA ARG A 99 -15.91 2.51 0.82
C ARG A 99 -15.65 3.58 -0.24
N GLU A 100 -14.44 3.60 -0.83
CA GLU A 100 -14.11 4.49 -1.94
C GLU A 100 -14.98 4.24 -3.18
N LEU A 101 -15.34 2.97 -3.42
CA LEU A 101 -16.25 2.57 -4.49
C LEU A 101 -17.73 2.85 -4.17
N LEU A 102 -18.03 3.39 -3.00
CA LEU A 102 -19.38 3.64 -2.48
C LEU A 102 -20.26 2.36 -2.37
N ASP A 103 -19.63 1.19 -2.26
CA ASP A 103 -20.32 -0.08 -2.01
C ASP A 103 -20.53 -0.27 -0.50
N ILE A 104 -21.43 0.54 0.06
CA ILE A 104 -21.65 0.60 1.52
C ILE A 104 -22.20 -0.71 2.06
N ASP A 105 -23.02 -1.41 1.30
CA ASP A 105 -23.52 -2.74 1.70
C ASP A 105 -22.38 -3.75 1.82
N ALA A 106 -21.40 -3.70 0.91
CA ALA A 106 -20.21 -4.54 1.02
C ALA A 106 -19.30 -4.13 2.17
N VAL A 107 -19.22 -2.82 2.49
CA VAL A 107 -18.51 -2.32 3.68
C VAL A 107 -19.12 -2.92 4.94
N GLU A 108 -20.44 -2.79 5.13
CA GLU A 108 -21.13 -3.31 6.30
C GLU A 108 -20.99 -4.83 6.42
N ARG A 109 -21.16 -5.57 5.33
CA ARG A 109 -20.91 -7.01 5.31
C ARG A 109 -19.49 -7.36 5.71
N ALA A 110 -18.50 -6.66 5.17
CA ALA A 110 -17.08 -6.90 5.47
C ALA A 110 -16.75 -6.60 6.93
N LEU A 111 -17.30 -5.54 7.52
CA LEU A 111 -17.11 -5.19 8.93
C LEU A 111 -17.65 -6.32 9.84
N ARG A 112 -18.88 -6.78 9.59
CA ARG A 112 -19.51 -7.85 10.37
C ARG A 112 -18.79 -9.20 10.21
N THR A 113 -18.51 -9.62 8.98
CA THR A 113 -17.88 -10.91 8.69
C THR A 113 -16.47 -11.01 9.27
N ASN A 114 -15.75 -9.90 9.31
CA ASN A 114 -14.37 -9.88 9.80
C ASN A 114 -14.24 -9.47 11.27
N HIS A 115 -15.35 -9.27 11.98
CA HIS A 115 -15.38 -8.79 13.36
C HIS A 115 -14.61 -7.48 13.57
N LEU A 116 -14.69 -6.58 12.59
CA LEU A 116 -14.03 -5.27 12.60
C LEU A 116 -14.91 -4.15 13.16
N ASP A 117 -16.16 -4.43 13.44
CA ASP A 117 -17.15 -3.51 14.04
C ASP A 117 -16.70 -2.86 15.35
N GLN A 118 -15.85 -3.58 16.12
CA GLN A 118 -15.22 -3.04 17.32
C GLN A 118 -14.09 -2.03 17.02
N LEU A 119 -13.44 -2.14 15.88
CA LEU A 119 -12.30 -1.31 15.48
C LEU A 119 -12.73 -0.13 14.63
N TYR A 120 -13.80 -0.30 13.86
CA TYR A 120 -14.27 0.69 12.91
C TYR A 120 -15.78 0.58 12.70
N SER A 121 -16.45 1.72 12.68
CA SER A 121 -17.87 1.84 12.35
C SER A 121 -18.09 3.00 11.37
N LEU A 122 -19.15 2.90 10.56
CA LEU A 122 -19.56 4.02 9.73
C LEU A 122 -20.09 5.15 10.64
N PRO A 123 -19.66 6.41 10.41
CA PRO A 123 -19.95 7.51 11.32
C PRO A 123 -21.42 7.95 11.29
N ILE A 124 -22.14 7.67 10.20
CA ILE A 124 -23.54 8.06 9.99
C ILE A 124 -24.36 6.79 9.74
N THR A 125 -25.42 6.64 10.49
CA THR A 125 -26.33 5.47 10.43
C THR A 125 -27.56 5.73 9.56
N GLU A 126 -28.04 6.99 9.49
CA GLU A 126 -29.15 7.38 8.62
C GLU A 126 -28.75 7.26 7.16
N VAL A 127 -29.49 6.48 6.38
CA VAL A 127 -29.07 6.06 5.03
C VAL A 127 -28.86 7.25 4.10
N GLU A 128 -29.81 8.19 4.05
CA GLU A 128 -29.71 9.33 3.14
C GLU A 128 -28.57 10.27 3.48
N GLU A 129 -28.36 10.54 4.76
CA GLU A 129 -27.27 11.40 5.24
C GLU A 129 -25.91 10.69 5.05
N ARG A 130 -25.88 9.39 5.30
CA ARG A 130 -24.70 8.56 5.08
C ARG A 130 -24.25 8.57 3.63
N ASP A 131 -25.17 8.36 2.69
CA ASP A 131 -24.85 8.34 1.26
C ASP A 131 -24.26 9.67 0.78
N ILE A 132 -24.78 10.78 1.26
CA ILE A 132 -24.24 12.11 0.96
C ILE A 132 -22.86 12.28 1.58
N PHE A 133 -22.70 11.87 2.83
CA PHE A 133 -21.44 11.98 3.55
C PHE A 133 -20.35 11.13 2.90
N GLU A 134 -20.63 9.85 2.59
CA GLU A 134 -19.68 8.95 1.95
C GLU A 134 -19.28 9.46 0.55
N TYR A 135 -20.24 9.98 -0.21
CA TYR A 135 -19.95 10.61 -1.49
C TYR A 135 -19.04 11.84 -1.35
N ALA A 136 -19.29 12.67 -0.34
CA ALA A 136 -18.45 13.84 -0.05
C ALA A 136 -17.01 13.43 0.32
N LEU A 137 -16.83 12.33 1.06
CA LEU A 137 -15.49 11.78 1.35
C LEU A 137 -14.77 11.33 0.08
N VAL A 138 -15.46 10.67 -0.84
CA VAL A 138 -14.85 10.27 -2.12
C VAL A 138 -14.45 11.50 -2.94
N LEU A 139 -15.24 12.55 -2.95
CA LEU A 139 -14.87 13.83 -3.57
C LEU A 139 -13.62 14.43 -2.92
N GLN A 140 -13.53 14.39 -1.60
CA GLN A 140 -12.33 14.86 -0.89
C GLN A 140 -11.08 14.04 -1.26
N ILE A 141 -11.20 12.72 -1.40
CA ILE A 141 -10.10 11.84 -1.84
C ILE A 141 -9.65 12.23 -3.24
N ARG A 142 -10.56 12.41 -4.20
CA ARG A 142 -10.23 12.84 -5.56
C ARG A 142 -9.49 14.18 -5.58
N LEU A 143 -9.94 15.13 -4.77
CA LEU A 143 -9.27 16.42 -4.64
C LEU A 143 -7.84 16.28 -4.11
N ARG A 144 -7.64 15.42 -3.11
CA ARG A 144 -6.31 15.17 -2.52
C ARG A 144 -5.38 14.43 -3.46
N ARG A 145 -5.90 13.58 -4.33
CA ARG A 145 -5.15 12.91 -5.41
C ARG A 145 -4.82 13.84 -6.58
N GLY A 146 -5.38 15.06 -6.61
CA GLY A 146 -5.23 15.98 -7.74
C GLY A 146 -6.09 15.63 -8.95
N GLU A 147 -7.09 14.78 -8.78
CA GLU A 147 -8.06 14.35 -9.81
C GLU A 147 -9.14 15.42 -10.02
N TYR A 148 -8.70 16.65 -10.36
CA TYR A 148 -9.59 17.83 -10.40
C TYR A 148 -10.71 17.70 -11.42
N ALA A 149 -10.46 17.10 -12.57
CA ALA A 149 -11.48 16.91 -13.61
C ALA A 149 -12.62 15.98 -13.13
N ASP A 150 -12.26 14.90 -12.44
CA ASP A 150 -13.22 13.94 -11.90
C ASP A 150 -13.95 14.51 -10.69
N PHE A 151 -13.27 15.31 -9.87
CA PHE A 151 -13.90 16.08 -8.80
C PHE A 151 -14.97 17.04 -9.34
N ILE A 152 -14.64 17.84 -10.38
CA ILE A 152 -15.58 18.80 -10.97
C ILE A 152 -16.80 18.09 -11.58
N ARG A 153 -16.59 16.97 -12.27
CA ARG A 153 -17.70 16.18 -12.84
C ARG A 153 -18.61 15.62 -11.75
N ALA A 154 -18.02 15.18 -10.66
CA ALA A 154 -18.73 14.48 -9.59
C ALA A 154 -19.38 15.42 -8.54
N ILE A 155 -19.06 16.72 -8.53
CA ILE A 155 -19.64 17.65 -7.54
C ILE A 155 -21.10 17.98 -7.84
N SER A 156 -21.52 18.03 -9.10
CA SER A 156 -22.89 18.39 -9.49
C SER A 156 -23.98 17.48 -8.90
N PRO A 157 -23.84 16.15 -8.92
CA PRO A 157 -24.82 15.24 -8.32
C PRO A 157 -24.99 15.44 -6.81
N ILE A 158 -23.92 15.72 -6.06
CA ILE A 158 -24.05 15.94 -4.62
C ILE A 158 -24.74 17.25 -4.31
N LEU A 159 -24.44 18.31 -5.04
CA LEU A 159 -25.14 19.60 -4.89
C LEU A 159 -26.63 19.45 -5.14
N TYR A 160 -27.02 18.73 -6.20
CA TYR A 160 -28.42 18.44 -6.47
C TYR A 160 -29.11 17.71 -5.33
N ARG A 161 -28.47 16.64 -4.80
CA ARG A 161 -29.02 15.87 -3.67
C ARG A 161 -29.15 16.72 -2.41
N LEU A 162 -28.16 17.55 -2.09
CA LEU A 162 -28.19 18.46 -0.94
C LEU A 162 -29.32 19.48 -1.07
N PHE A 163 -29.50 20.11 -2.24
CA PHE A 163 -30.57 21.04 -2.47
C PHE A 163 -31.94 20.36 -2.36
N LYS A 164 -32.10 19.18 -2.95
CA LYS A 164 -33.34 18.40 -2.82
C LYS A 164 -33.65 18.11 -1.36
N GLN A 165 -32.71 17.62 -0.59
CA GLN A 165 -32.91 17.29 0.83
C GLN A 165 -33.28 18.54 1.67
N ILE A 166 -32.65 19.70 1.39
CA ILE A 166 -32.97 20.94 2.09
C ILE A 166 -34.39 21.37 1.78
N LEU A 167 -34.84 21.24 0.52
CA LEU A 167 -36.20 21.60 0.13
C LEU A 167 -37.21 20.67 0.78
N GLU A 168 -36.99 19.35 0.76
CA GLU A 168 -37.91 18.36 1.34
C GLU A 168 -37.98 18.46 2.88
N LYS A 169 -36.94 18.94 3.57
CA LYS A 169 -36.98 19.17 5.03
C LYS A 169 -37.62 20.51 5.42
N ARG A 170 -37.79 21.45 4.47
CA ARG A 170 -38.36 22.78 4.77
C ARG A 170 -39.82 22.94 4.37
N PHE A 171 -40.31 22.09 3.52
CA PHE A 171 -41.67 22.13 3.02
C PHE A 171 -42.38 20.78 3.20
#